data_2a5d9d1b87e24f43436275714e271f60
#
_entry.id   2a5d9d1b87e24f43436275714e271f60
#
_cell.length_a   1.000
_cell.length_b   1.000
_cell.length_c   1.000
_cell.angle_alpha   90.00
_cell.angle_beta   90.00
_cell.angle_gamma   90.00
#
_symmetry.space_group_name_H-M   'P 1'
#
loop_
_entity.id
_entity.type
_entity.pdbx_description
1 polymer ?
#
loop_
_entity_poly.entity_id
_entity_poly.type
_entity_poly.pdbx_seq_one_letter_code
_entity_poly.pdbx_strand_id
1 'polypeptide(L)'
;RISIYTTSVRLAAQLCDSRAMVYMPGGLVAGSEPSIIGARAVDHLNQLNFDIAFMGASGLSNNGLFYDYSVEDTEIKRALIQNSHRVVMLLDSSKFNRISVARICDGTQVDILITNQKPQDDILKNLEKCGTKILIAE
;
A
#
# COMPACT_ATOMS: atom_id res chain seq x y z
N ARG A 1 -13.09 16.90 9.10
CA ARG A 1 -12.14 17.20 8.01
C ARG A 1 -10.95 16.28 8.13
N ILE A 2 -10.60 15.57 7.05
CA ILE A 2 -9.49 14.65 7.04
C ILE A 2 -8.28 15.22 6.30
N SER A 3 -7.11 14.76 6.70
CA SER A 3 -5.84 15.04 6.03
C SER A 3 -5.42 13.79 5.27
N ILE A 4 -5.07 13.97 4.01
CA ILE A 4 -4.64 12.89 3.13
C ILE A 4 -3.21 13.17 2.68
N TYR A 5 -2.32 12.25 2.96
CA TYR A 5 -0.95 12.24 2.44
C TYR A 5 -0.87 11.25 1.30
N THR A 6 -0.41 11.68 0.16
CA THR A 6 -0.27 10.80 -1.00
C THR A 6 1.01 11.11 -1.76
N THR A 7 1.62 10.06 -2.32
CA THR A 7 2.73 10.19 -3.27
C THR A 7 2.25 10.16 -4.72
N SER A 8 0.97 9.83 -4.94
CA SER A 8 0.39 9.79 -6.28
C SER A 8 0.03 11.19 -6.77
N VAL A 9 0.66 11.61 -7.86
CA VAL A 9 0.39 12.91 -8.48
C VAL A 9 -1.06 13.00 -8.98
N ARG A 10 -1.55 11.93 -9.59
CA ARG A 10 -2.92 11.88 -10.12
C ARG A 10 -3.95 11.94 -9.00
N LEU A 11 -3.73 11.18 -7.93
CA LEU A 11 -4.65 11.19 -6.81
C LEU A 11 -4.67 12.54 -6.13
N ALA A 12 -3.51 13.17 -5.94
CA ALA A 12 -3.45 14.51 -5.36
C ALA A 12 -4.25 15.50 -6.19
N ALA A 13 -4.10 15.47 -7.52
CA ALA A 13 -4.85 16.35 -8.41
C ALA A 13 -6.37 16.15 -8.29
N GLN A 14 -6.82 14.89 -8.22
CA GLN A 14 -8.24 14.57 -8.06
C GLN A 14 -8.79 15.05 -6.72
N LEU A 15 -7.99 14.99 -5.67
CA LEU A 15 -8.43 15.35 -4.32
C LEU A 15 -8.41 16.85 -4.05
N CYS A 16 -7.75 17.66 -4.90
CA CYS A 16 -7.64 19.10 -4.69
C CYS A 16 -9.00 19.82 -4.63
N ASP A 17 -10.00 19.27 -5.30
CA ASP A 17 -11.36 19.83 -5.28
C ASP A 17 -12.24 19.26 -4.15
N SER A 18 -11.68 18.38 -3.34
CA SER A 18 -12.39 17.79 -2.20
C SER A 18 -12.25 18.68 -0.95
N ARG A 19 -12.96 18.32 0.12
CA ARG A 19 -12.85 18.99 1.40
C ARG A 19 -11.63 18.53 2.22
N ALA A 20 -10.89 17.54 1.73
CA ALA A 20 -9.72 17.04 2.42
C ALA A 20 -8.55 18.03 2.33
N MET A 21 -7.70 18.00 3.34
CA MET A 21 -6.40 18.65 3.26
C MET A 21 -5.44 17.66 2.60
N VAL A 22 -4.88 18.02 1.45
CA VAL A 22 -4.03 17.14 0.67
C VAL A 22 -2.58 17.54 0.80
N TYR A 23 -1.74 16.60 1.20
CA TYR A 23 -0.30 16.77 1.39
C TYR A 23 0.47 15.81 0.51
N MET A 24 1.62 16.25 0.03
CA MET A 24 2.58 15.43 -0.68
C MET A 24 3.97 15.64 -0.10
N PRO A 25 4.78 14.58 0.02
CA PRO A 25 6.20 14.77 0.34
C PRO A 25 6.92 15.40 -0.85
N GLY A 26 8.06 16.02 -0.61
CA GLY A 26 8.96 16.42 -1.69
C GLY A 26 9.75 15.23 -2.20
N GLY A 27 10.22 15.31 -3.44
CA GLY A 27 11.03 14.25 -4.04
C GLY A 27 10.95 14.22 -5.55
N LEU A 28 11.47 13.16 -6.12
CA LEU A 28 11.45 12.91 -7.55
C LEU A 28 10.10 12.35 -7.98
N VAL A 29 9.51 12.91 -9.01
CA VAL A 29 8.30 12.35 -9.63
C VAL A 29 8.73 11.41 -10.74
N ALA A 30 8.29 10.16 -10.69
CA ALA A 30 8.70 9.13 -11.63
C ALA A 30 7.60 8.09 -11.87
N GLY A 31 7.77 7.35 -12.96
CA GLY A 31 6.91 6.22 -13.32
C GLY A 31 5.78 6.55 -14.27
N SER A 32 5.19 5.50 -14.86
CA SER A 32 4.03 5.62 -15.75
C SER A 32 2.77 6.04 -14.98
N GLU A 33 2.67 5.58 -13.73
CA GLU A 33 1.75 6.11 -12.74
C GLU A 33 2.56 7.08 -11.87
N PRO A 34 2.61 8.39 -12.20
CA PRO A 34 3.58 9.29 -11.59
C PRO A 34 3.41 9.38 -10.08
N SER A 35 4.48 9.07 -9.38
CA SER A 35 4.54 9.10 -7.93
C SER A 35 5.85 9.70 -7.43
N ILE A 36 5.81 10.22 -6.22
CA ILE A 36 7.01 10.77 -5.58
C ILE A 36 7.76 9.63 -4.91
N ILE A 37 9.05 9.55 -5.23
CA ILE A 37 9.97 8.52 -4.73
C ILE A 37 11.24 9.14 -4.20
N GLY A 38 12.08 8.32 -3.57
CA GLY A 38 13.41 8.66 -3.15
C GLY A 38 13.57 8.87 -1.65
N ALA A 39 14.81 8.98 -1.22
CA ALA A 39 15.17 9.04 0.19
C ALA A 39 14.56 10.25 0.93
N ARG A 40 14.46 11.38 0.26
CA ARG A 40 13.85 12.58 0.85
C ARG A 40 12.39 12.36 1.21
N ALA A 41 11.65 11.72 0.31
CA ALA A 41 10.24 11.39 0.57
C ALA A 41 10.12 10.38 1.71
N VAL A 42 10.94 9.34 1.72
CA VAL A 42 10.99 8.34 2.79
C VAL A 42 11.29 9.00 4.14
N ASP A 43 12.31 9.84 4.20
CA ASP A 43 12.68 10.55 5.43
C ASP A 43 11.54 11.42 5.96
N HIS A 44 10.84 12.10 5.06
CA HIS A 44 9.70 12.94 5.44
C HIS A 44 8.57 12.09 6.03
N LEU A 45 8.21 10.99 5.36
CA LEU A 45 7.17 10.09 5.85
C LEU A 45 7.52 9.46 7.20
N ASN A 46 8.80 9.18 7.43
CA ASN A 46 9.26 8.62 8.70
C ASN A 46 9.13 9.58 9.89
N GLN A 47 8.86 10.85 9.65
CA GLN A 47 8.64 11.85 10.70
C GLN A 47 7.16 12.03 11.05
N LEU A 48 6.28 11.31 10.38
CA LEU A 48 4.83 11.44 10.52
C LEU A 48 4.22 10.20 11.14
N ASN A 49 3.03 10.35 11.68
CA ASN A 49 2.20 9.24 12.17
C ASN A 49 0.86 9.28 11.46
N PHE A 50 0.46 8.17 10.89
CA PHE A 50 -0.79 8.05 10.16
C PHE A 50 -1.77 7.16 10.91
N ASP A 51 -3.05 7.50 10.86
CA ASP A 51 -4.09 6.64 11.42
C ASP A 51 -4.26 5.39 10.57
N ILE A 52 -4.31 5.55 9.26
CA ILE A 52 -4.50 4.46 8.30
C ILE A 52 -3.66 4.71 7.06
N ALA A 53 -3.00 3.67 6.58
CA ALA A 53 -2.37 3.67 5.26
C ALA A 53 -3.16 2.75 4.32
N PHE A 54 -3.50 3.25 3.15
CA PHE A 54 -4.09 2.47 2.06
C PHE A 54 -3.06 2.32 0.97
N MET A 55 -2.85 1.10 0.50
CA MET A 55 -1.89 0.86 -0.57
C MET A 55 -2.26 -0.35 -1.41
N GLY A 56 -1.74 -0.37 -2.63
CA GLY A 56 -1.80 -1.53 -3.50
C GLY A 56 -0.50 -2.29 -3.51
N ALA A 57 -0.49 -3.40 -4.23
CA ALA A 57 0.70 -4.20 -4.49
C ALA A 57 0.58 -4.81 -5.88
N SER A 58 1.70 -5.21 -6.47
CA SER A 58 1.68 -5.87 -7.78
C SER A 58 1.57 -7.39 -7.68
N GLY A 59 1.72 -7.95 -6.51
CA GLY A 59 1.59 -9.39 -6.30
C GLY A 59 1.39 -9.78 -4.85
N LEU A 60 0.66 -10.87 -4.67
CA LEU A 60 0.49 -11.57 -3.40
C LEU A 60 0.80 -13.05 -3.63
N SER A 61 1.86 -13.53 -3.01
CA SER A 61 2.29 -14.90 -3.19
C SER A 61 1.49 -15.89 -2.36
N ASN A 62 1.62 -17.18 -2.68
CA ASN A 62 0.91 -18.25 -1.98
C ASN A 62 1.20 -18.30 -0.49
N ASN A 63 2.39 -17.89 -0.10
CA ASN A 63 2.82 -17.89 1.30
C ASN A 63 2.55 -16.57 2.02
N GLY A 64 1.72 -15.71 1.45
CA GLY A 64 1.25 -14.49 2.13
C GLY A 64 2.21 -13.32 2.10
N LEU A 65 3.06 -13.23 1.10
CA LEU A 65 4.00 -12.11 0.94
C LEU A 65 3.49 -11.16 -0.13
N PHE A 66 3.55 -9.87 0.16
CA PHE A 66 3.14 -8.80 -0.75
C PHE A 66 4.35 -8.21 -1.46
N TYR A 67 4.23 -8.01 -2.77
CA TYR A 67 5.33 -7.56 -3.63
C TYR A 67 4.96 -6.35 -4.46
N ASP A 68 5.99 -5.61 -4.88
CA ASP A 68 5.88 -4.55 -5.88
C ASP A 68 6.99 -4.72 -6.93
N TYR A 69 6.74 -4.19 -8.12
CA TYR A 69 7.74 -4.24 -9.19
C TYR A 69 8.76 -3.10 -9.10
N SER A 70 8.48 -2.05 -8.35
CA SER A 70 9.36 -0.90 -8.18
C SER A 70 9.99 -0.92 -6.78
N VAL A 71 11.32 -0.93 -6.73
CA VAL A 71 12.07 -0.87 -5.49
C VAL A 71 11.78 0.45 -4.76
N GLU A 72 11.75 1.55 -5.49
CA GLU A 72 11.53 2.89 -4.95
C GLU A 72 10.13 3.03 -4.36
N ASP A 73 9.11 2.54 -5.06
CA ASP A 73 7.74 2.54 -4.52
C ASP A 73 7.61 1.62 -3.30
N THR A 74 8.35 0.53 -3.29
CA THR A 74 8.38 -0.39 -2.13
C THR A 74 8.93 0.30 -0.89
N GLU A 75 9.97 1.11 -1.04
CA GLU A 75 10.55 1.86 0.08
C GLU A 75 9.55 2.87 0.66
N ILE A 76 8.79 3.54 -0.20
CA ILE A 76 7.70 4.42 0.22
C ILE A 76 6.63 3.62 0.99
N LYS A 77 6.20 2.49 0.47
CA LYS A 77 5.18 1.66 1.11
C LYS A 77 5.65 1.12 2.46
N ARG A 78 6.90 0.72 2.56
CA ARG A 78 7.48 0.29 3.84
C ARG A 78 7.49 1.41 4.87
N ALA A 79 7.82 2.64 4.46
CA ALA A 79 7.78 3.80 5.35
C ALA A 79 6.35 4.07 5.84
N LEU A 80 5.37 3.96 4.95
CA LEU A 80 3.96 4.13 5.31
C LEU A 80 3.49 3.06 6.30
N ILE A 81 3.83 1.79 6.07
CA ILE A 81 3.50 0.70 6.98
C ILE A 81 4.08 0.94 8.36
N GLN A 82 5.35 1.30 8.41
CA GLN A 82 6.07 1.50 9.66
C GLN A 82 5.50 2.65 10.50
N ASN A 83 4.92 3.66 9.85
CA ASN A 83 4.45 4.87 10.49
C ASN A 83 2.93 4.99 10.54
N SER A 84 2.21 3.91 10.29
CA SER A 84 0.75 3.88 10.30
C SER A 84 0.23 2.97 11.40
N HIS A 85 -0.86 3.39 12.04
CA HIS A 85 -1.51 2.60 13.06
C HIS A 85 -2.23 1.39 12.46
N ARG A 86 -2.84 1.57 11.29
CA ARG A 86 -3.50 0.50 10.53
C ARG A 86 -3.03 0.51 9.08
N VAL A 87 -2.94 -0.67 8.50
CA VAL A 87 -2.57 -0.86 7.10
C VAL A 87 -3.67 -1.63 6.38
N VAL A 88 -4.17 -1.04 5.31
CA VAL A 88 -5.18 -1.63 4.43
C VAL A 88 -4.56 -1.84 3.06
N MET A 89 -4.52 -3.10 2.63
CA MET A 89 -4.02 -3.47 1.31
C MET A 89 -5.21 -3.65 0.37
N LEU A 90 -5.13 -3.03 -0.81
CA LEU A 90 -6.16 -3.07 -1.84
C LEU A 90 -5.61 -3.83 -3.05
N LEU A 91 -6.14 -5.00 -3.33
CA LEU A 91 -5.72 -5.84 -4.45
C LEU A 91 -6.91 -6.43 -5.17
N ASP A 92 -6.86 -6.45 -6.49
CA ASP A 92 -7.77 -7.31 -7.23
C ASP A 92 -7.19 -8.73 -7.37
N SER A 93 -8.04 -9.68 -7.69
CA SER A 93 -7.66 -11.10 -7.75
C SER A 93 -6.61 -11.43 -8.81
N SER A 94 -6.39 -10.55 -9.78
CA SER A 94 -5.34 -10.76 -10.79
C SER A 94 -3.92 -10.73 -10.19
N LYS A 95 -3.79 -10.23 -8.97
CA LYS A 95 -2.50 -10.12 -8.26
C LYS A 95 -2.18 -11.36 -7.42
N PHE A 96 -3.14 -12.29 -7.27
CA PHE A 96 -2.91 -13.52 -6.51
C PHE A 96 -1.93 -14.45 -7.23
N ASN A 97 -1.14 -15.20 -6.47
CA ASN A 97 -0.11 -16.12 -6.97
C ASN A 97 0.97 -15.43 -7.80
N ARG A 98 1.28 -14.18 -7.47
CA ARG A 98 2.32 -13.43 -8.16
C ARG A 98 3.41 -13.01 -7.21
N ILE A 99 4.63 -13.15 -7.70
CA ILE A 99 5.84 -12.64 -7.07
C ILE A 99 6.36 -11.53 -7.98
N SER A 100 6.93 -10.50 -7.38
CA SER A 100 7.54 -9.41 -8.13
C SER A 100 8.92 -9.08 -7.55
N VAL A 101 9.52 -7.98 -7.99
CA VAL A 101 10.94 -7.67 -7.74
C VAL A 101 11.22 -7.43 -6.26
N ALA A 102 10.38 -6.66 -5.59
CA ALA A 102 10.65 -6.22 -4.23
C ALA A 102 9.52 -6.60 -3.29
N ARG A 103 9.88 -7.17 -2.15
CA ARG A 103 8.89 -7.51 -1.12
C ARG A 103 8.55 -6.29 -0.29
N ILE A 104 7.26 -5.99 -0.20
CA ILE A 104 6.74 -4.90 0.64
C ILE A 104 6.69 -5.35 2.10
N CYS A 105 5.97 -6.43 2.37
CA CYS A 105 5.70 -6.93 3.71
C CYS A 105 5.08 -8.32 3.66
N ASP A 106 4.84 -8.90 4.83
CA ASP A 106 4.01 -10.08 4.98
C ASP A 106 2.66 -9.72 5.62
N GLY A 107 1.81 -10.73 5.82
CA GLY A 107 0.48 -10.54 6.37
C GLY A 107 0.44 -10.00 7.81
N THR A 108 1.51 -10.17 8.59
CA THR A 108 1.54 -9.66 9.96
C THR A 108 1.54 -8.13 10.01
N GLN A 109 1.90 -7.49 8.91
CA GLN A 109 1.95 -6.03 8.79
C GLN A 109 0.71 -5.45 8.09
N VAL A 110 -0.25 -6.29 7.71
CA VAL A 110 -1.48 -5.89 7.03
C VAL A 110 -2.67 -6.22 7.90
N ASP A 111 -3.42 -5.20 8.30
CA ASP A 111 -4.60 -5.40 9.13
C ASP A 111 -5.80 -5.90 8.33
N ILE A 112 -5.98 -5.33 7.13
CA ILE A 112 -7.12 -5.65 6.27
C ILE A 112 -6.62 -5.78 4.83
N LEU A 113 -7.05 -6.87 4.17
CA LEU A 113 -6.95 -7.01 2.71
C LEU A 113 -8.34 -6.83 2.13
N ILE A 114 -8.52 -5.86 1.24
CA ILE A 114 -9.74 -5.66 0.48
C ILE A 114 -9.50 -6.14 -0.95
N THR A 115 -10.32 -7.07 -1.42
CA THR A 115 -10.19 -7.67 -2.74
C THR A 115 -11.55 -7.96 -3.34
N ASN A 116 -11.60 -8.31 -4.62
CA ASN A 116 -12.84 -8.57 -5.35
C ASN A 116 -13.24 -10.05 -5.37
N GLN A 117 -12.36 -10.96 -4.96
CA GLN A 117 -12.64 -12.39 -4.90
C GLN A 117 -11.97 -13.01 -3.69
N LYS A 118 -12.60 -14.04 -3.13
CA LYS A 118 -12.00 -14.80 -2.04
C LYS A 118 -10.69 -15.43 -2.52
N PRO A 119 -9.60 -15.21 -1.79
CA PRO A 119 -8.33 -15.85 -2.12
C PRO A 119 -8.43 -17.37 -2.02
N GLN A 120 -7.57 -18.07 -2.75
CA GLN A 120 -7.45 -19.51 -2.66
C GLN A 120 -6.97 -19.93 -1.26
N ASP A 121 -7.18 -21.21 -0.92
CA ASP A 121 -7.02 -21.70 0.45
C ASP A 121 -5.65 -21.48 1.05
N ASP A 122 -4.57 -21.65 0.30
CA ASP A 122 -3.22 -21.45 0.82
C ASP A 122 -2.92 -19.99 1.17
N ILE A 123 -3.34 -19.05 0.33
CA ILE A 123 -3.24 -17.61 0.62
C ILE A 123 -4.11 -17.27 1.84
N LEU A 124 -5.36 -17.71 1.81
CA LEU A 124 -6.33 -17.43 2.87
C LEU A 124 -5.82 -17.90 4.24
N LYS A 125 -5.32 -19.13 4.31
CA LYS A 125 -4.77 -19.69 5.54
C LYS A 125 -3.57 -18.91 6.05
N ASN A 126 -2.66 -18.53 5.16
CA ASN A 126 -1.49 -17.77 5.56
C ASN A 126 -1.86 -16.39 6.11
N LEU A 127 -2.79 -15.69 5.45
CA LEU A 127 -3.24 -14.36 5.91
C LEU A 127 -4.02 -14.46 7.22
N GLU A 128 -4.91 -15.42 7.36
CA GLU A 128 -5.66 -15.63 8.61
C GLU A 128 -4.72 -15.93 9.76
N LYS A 129 -3.71 -16.76 9.54
CA LYS A 129 -2.68 -17.09 10.52
C LYS A 129 -1.91 -15.85 10.97
N CYS A 130 -1.72 -14.87 10.08
CA CYS A 130 -1.06 -13.61 10.39
C CYS A 130 -1.99 -12.62 11.10
N GLY A 131 -3.29 -12.90 11.15
CA GLY A 131 -4.26 -11.98 11.73
C GLY A 131 -4.86 -10.97 10.75
N THR A 132 -4.58 -11.13 9.46
CA THR A 132 -5.12 -10.23 8.43
C THR A 132 -6.60 -10.54 8.19
N LYS A 133 -7.45 -9.52 8.30
CA LYS A 133 -8.87 -9.63 7.98
C LYS A 133 -9.05 -9.43 6.48
N ILE A 134 -9.90 -10.26 5.87
CA ILE A 134 -10.17 -10.20 4.43
C ILE A 134 -11.59 -9.71 4.21
N LEU A 135 -11.73 -8.64 3.42
CA LEU A 135 -13.01 -8.09 3.01
C LEU A 135 -13.14 -8.24 1.50
N ILE A 136 -14.30 -8.75 1.07
CA ILE A 136 -14.59 -8.92 -0.35
C ILE A 136 -15.48 -7.75 -0.77
N ALA A 137 -15.00 -6.96 -1.71
CA ALA A 137 -15.75 -5.86 -2.30
C ALA A 137 -16.54 -6.37 -3.51
N GLU A 138 -17.78 -6.00 -3.59
CA GLU A 138 -18.67 -6.37 -4.70
C GLU A 138 -18.67 -5.31 -5.80
#